data_241d80d48a99072078639f2496de6745
#
_entry.id   241d80d48a99072078639f2496de6745
#
_cell.length_a   1.000
_cell.length_b   1.000
_cell.length_c   1.000
_cell.angle_alpha   90.00
_cell.angle_beta   90.00
_cell.angle_gamma   90.00
#
_symmetry.space_group_name_H-M   'P 1'
#
loop_
_entity.id
_entity.type
_entity.pdbx_description
1 polymer ?
#
loop_
_entity_poly.entity_id
_entity_poly.type
_entity_poly.pdbx_seq_one_letter_code
_entity_poly.pdbx_strand_id
1 'polypeptide(L)'
;MKYLLDVNALIALGIYEHIFHRRVTRWLEQERFQSLGTCSITELGFVRILSQSAVNGLNIAQARDLLLEIKRGVSPPLVFLPDDHDILRLPGWVNHPRQTTDGHLLQLAASHGATLATLDANIPGAFLIP
;
A
#
# COMPACT_ATOMS: atom_id res chain seq x y z
N MET A 1 7.42 -11.80 -9.00
CA MET A 1 6.12 -11.11 -8.89
C MET A 1 6.34 -9.71 -8.34
N LYS A 2 5.65 -8.72 -8.91
CA LYS A 2 5.73 -7.32 -8.49
C LYS A 2 4.43 -6.91 -7.82
N TYR A 3 4.52 -6.22 -6.69
CA TYR A 3 3.34 -5.76 -5.96
C TYR A 3 3.44 -4.28 -5.60
N LEU A 4 2.32 -3.58 -5.74
CA LEU A 4 2.10 -2.28 -5.12
C LEU A 4 1.38 -2.54 -3.78
N LEU A 5 1.95 -2.07 -2.68
CA LEU A 5 1.34 -2.23 -1.37
C LEU A 5 0.23 -1.20 -1.15
N ASP A 6 -0.95 -1.67 -0.82
CA ASP A 6 -2.05 -0.80 -0.40
C ASP A 6 -1.74 -0.12 0.94
N VAL A 7 -2.42 0.98 1.24
CA VAL A 7 -2.23 1.73 2.48
C VAL A 7 -2.38 0.83 3.70
N ASN A 8 -3.41 -0.02 3.74
CA ASN A 8 -3.63 -0.93 4.86
C ASN A 8 -2.45 -1.89 5.08
N ALA A 9 -1.86 -2.38 4.02
CA ALA A 9 -0.69 -3.26 4.09
C ALA A 9 0.56 -2.51 4.56
N LEU A 10 0.77 -1.27 4.09
CA LEU A 10 1.88 -0.43 4.55
C LEU A 10 1.78 -0.13 6.04
N ILE A 11 0.59 0.21 6.52
CA ILE A 11 0.36 0.51 7.95
C ILE A 11 0.60 -0.74 8.79
N ALA A 12 0.06 -1.88 8.38
CA ALA A 12 0.27 -3.13 9.09
C ALA A 12 1.75 -3.52 9.16
N LEU A 13 2.50 -3.26 8.07
CA LEU A 13 3.93 -3.50 8.03
C LEU A 13 4.70 -2.59 8.97
N GLY A 14 4.32 -1.31 9.04
CA GLY A 14 5.03 -0.29 9.80
C GLY A 14 4.71 -0.24 11.29
N ILE A 15 3.56 -0.71 11.71
CA ILE A 15 3.09 -0.63 13.09
C ILE A 15 3.09 -2.03 13.70
N TYR A 16 4.05 -2.27 14.59
CA TYR A 16 4.27 -3.58 15.21
C TYR A 16 3.01 -4.10 15.92
N GLU A 17 2.27 -3.22 16.60
CA GLU A 17 1.07 -3.58 17.36
C GLU A 17 -0.18 -3.75 16.49
N HIS A 18 -0.09 -3.49 15.19
CA HIS A 18 -1.22 -3.65 14.29
C HIS A 18 -1.67 -5.11 14.25
N ILE A 19 -3.00 -5.31 14.28
CA ILE A 19 -3.59 -6.65 14.32
C ILE A 19 -3.12 -7.55 13.17
N PHE A 20 -2.82 -6.95 12.00
CA PHE A 20 -2.37 -7.69 10.81
C PHE A 20 -0.87 -7.60 10.58
N HIS A 21 -0.08 -7.08 11.53
CA HIS A 21 1.37 -6.95 11.36
C HIS A 21 2.01 -8.30 11.03
N ARG A 22 1.71 -9.35 11.81
CA ARG A 22 2.29 -10.67 11.58
C ARG A 22 1.84 -11.29 10.25
N ARG A 23 0.61 -11.03 9.84
CA ARG A 23 0.09 -11.52 8.57
C ARG A 23 0.90 -10.97 7.41
N VAL A 24 1.18 -9.67 7.39
CA VAL A 24 1.96 -9.03 6.34
C VAL A 24 3.42 -9.45 6.40
N THR A 25 4.04 -9.44 7.57
CA THR A 25 5.46 -9.81 7.71
C THR A 25 5.70 -11.28 7.36
N ARG A 26 4.79 -12.17 7.73
CA ARG A 26 4.88 -13.59 7.35
C ARG A 26 4.83 -13.75 5.84
N TRP A 27 3.93 -13.04 5.18
CA TRP A 27 3.84 -13.07 3.72
C TRP A 27 5.14 -12.59 3.09
N LEU A 28 5.72 -11.49 3.59
CA LEU A 28 7.01 -10.99 3.10
C LEU A 28 8.16 -11.98 3.31
N GLU A 29 8.14 -12.74 4.40
CA GLU A 29 9.17 -13.74 4.69
C GLU A 29 9.05 -14.99 3.82
N GLN A 30 7.84 -15.40 3.48
CA GLN A 30 7.57 -16.63 2.74
C GLN A 30 7.65 -16.49 1.23
N GLU A 31 7.41 -15.29 0.72
CA GLU A 31 7.36 -15.04 -0.71
C GLU A 31 8.69 -14.47 -1.22
N ARG A 32 8.99 -14.78 -2.49
CA ARG A 32 10.11 -14.17 -3.19
C ARG A 32 9.58 -13.15 -4.16
N PHE A 33 9.86 -11.88 -3.88
CA PHE A 33 9.38 -10.78 -4.70
C PHE A 33 10.45 -10.33 -5.68
N GLN A 34 10.05 -9.99 -6.90
CA GLN A 34 10.89 -9.25 -7.82
C GLN A 34 10.96 -7.77 -7.40
N SER A 35 9.83 -7.24 -6.94
CA SER A 35 9.73 -5.83 -6.54
C SER A 35 8.50 -5.62 -5.68
N LEU A 36 8.65 -4.77 -4.67
CA LEU A 36 7.55 -4.24 -3.86
C LEU A 36 7.59 -2.73 -4.00
N GLY A 37 6.43 -2.10 -4.16
CA GLY A 37 6.36 -0.68 -4.43
C GLY A 37 5.36 0.08 -3.59
N THR A 38 5.55 1.39 -3.60
CA THR A 38 4.62 2.40 -3.11
C THR A 38 4.32 3.38 -4.23
N CYS A 39 3.31 4.22 -4.04
CA CYS A 39 3.03 5.35 -4.92
C CYS A 39 2.63 6.57 -4.08
N SER A 40 2.41 7.72 -4.71
CA SER A 40 2.07 8.95 -4.00
C SER A 40 0.83 8.78 -3.12
N ILE A 41 -0.22 8.13 -3.63
CA ILE A 41 -1.47 7.94 -2.88
C ILE A 41 -1.25 7.07 -1.65
N THR A 42 -0.52 5.96 -1.78
CA THR A 42 -0.29 5.06 -0.65
C THR A 42 0.64 5.67 0.38
N GLU A 43 1.65 6.43 -0.03
CA GLU A 43 2.55 7.13 0.89
C GLU A 43 1.83 8.26 1.64
N LEU A 44 1.04 9.07 0.93
CA LEU A 44 0.25 10.12 1.57
C LEU A 44 -0.80 9.53 2.51
N GLY A 45 -1.44 8.44 2.10
CA GLY A 45 -2.42 7.73 2.94
C GLY A 45 -1.80 7.21 4.24
N PHE A 46 -0.62 6.63 4.14
CA PHE A 46 0.14 6.14 5.31
C PHE A 46 0.38 7.27 6.31
N VAL A 47 0.96 8.38 5.84
CA VAL A 47 1.30 9.52 6.70
C VAL A 47 0.04 10.14 7.29
N ARG A 48 -1.01 10.34 6.47
CA ARG A 48 -2.27 10.94 6.91
C ARG A 48 -2.94 10.12 7.99
N ILE A 49 -3.11 8.82 7.77
CA ILE A 49 -3.82 7.95 8.71
C ILE A 49 -3.05 7.85 10.03
N LEU A 50 -1.74 7.67 10.00
CA LEU A 50 -0.95 7.56 11.23
C LEU A 50 -0.89 8.86 12.01
N SER A 51 -0.92 10.01 11.34
CA SER A 51 -0.89 11.30 12.02
C SER A 51 -2.27 11.77 12.50
N GLN A 52 -3.37 11.23 11.93
CA GLN A 52 -4.73 11.48 12.40
C GLN A 52 -5.08 10.65 13.63
N SER A 53 -4.46 9.49 13.78
CA SER A 53 -4.84 8.54 14.82
C SER A 53 -4.24 8.93 16.17
N ALA A 54 -5.10 9.24 17.14
CA ALA A 54 -4.67 9.46 18.52
C ALA A 54 -4.02 8.20 19.13
N VAL A 55 -4.39 7.02 18.65
CA VAL A 55 -3.86 5.73 19.14
C VAL A 55 -2.38 5.59 18.83
N ASN A 56 -1.95 6.02 17.64
CA ASN A 56 -0.55 5.89 17.22
C ASN A 56 0.33 7.01 17.75
N GLY A 57 -0.24 8.17 18.08
CA GLY A 57 0.47 9.29 18.68
C GLY A 57 1.57 9.90 17.84
N LEU A 58 1.56 9.68 16.50
CA LEU A 58 2.58 10.20 15.61
C LEU A 58 2.18 11.55 15.03
N ASN A 59 3.14 12.46 14.90
CA ASN A 59 2.97 13.64 14.07
C ASN A 59 3.38 13.35 12.62
N ILE A 60 3.17 14.31 11.72
CA ILE A 60 3.46 14.11 10.29
C ILE A 60 4.94 13.79 10.06
N ALA A 61 5.85 14.51 10.72
CA ALA A 61 7.28 14.28 10.57
C ALA A 61 7.68 12.86 11.02
N GLN A 62 7.14 12.40 12.14
CA GLN A 62 7.39 11.06 12.66
C GLN A 62 6.83 9.97 11.73
N ALA A 63 5.61 10.16 11.22
CA ALA A 63 5.00 9.21 10.29
C ALA A 63 5.78 9.13 8.98
N ARG A 64 6.23 10.28 8.46
CA ARG A 64 7.07 10.34 7.27
C ARG A 64 8.40 9.61 7.49
N ASP A 65 9.06 9.86 8.60
CA ASP A 65 10.35 9.23 8.90
C ASP A 65 10.21 7.72 9.06
N LEU A 66 9.13 7.26 9.69
CA LEU A 66 8.80 5.84 9.78
C LEU A 66 8.64 5.20 8.40
N LEU A 67 7.91 5.86 7.50
CA LEU A 67 7.74 5.35 6.14
C LEU A 67 9.08 5.24 5.41
N LEU A 68 9.95 6.25 5.54
CA LEU A 68 11.27 6.22 4.91
C LEU A 68 12.14 5.07 5.45
N GLU A 69 12.06 4.79 6.74
CA GLU A 69 12.75 3.63 7.35
C GLU A 69 12.22 2.31 6.79
N ILE A 70 10.89 2.17 6.68
CA ILE A 70 10.27 0.97 6.11
C ILE A 70 10.73 0.77 4.67
N LYS A 71 10.73 1.82 3.87
CA LYS A 71 11.11 1.74 2.45
C LYS A 71 12.53 1.22 2.27
N ARG A 72 13.45 1.58 3.16
CA ARG A 72 14.85 1.14 3.11
C ARG A 72 15.09 -0.20 3.79
N GLY A 73 14.31 -0.50 4.83
CA GLY A 73 14.54 -1.65 5.70
C GLY A 73 13.98 -2.97 5.18
N VAL A 74 13.03 -2.93 4.25
CA VAL A 74 12.46 -4.14 3.65
C VAL A 74 13.40 -4.68 2.59
N SER A 75 13.48 -5.99 2.46
CA SER A 75 14.33 -6.65 1.46
C SER A 75 13.46 -7.43 0.45
N PRO A 76 13.43 -7.02 -0.83
CA PRO A 76 14.12 -5.84 -1.41
C PRO A 76 13.51 -4.51 -0.94
N PRO A 77 14.23 -3.39 -1.03
CA PRO A 77 13.69 -2.09 -0.67
C PRO A 77 12.46 -1.73 -1.49
N LEU A 78 11.54 -0.97 -0.91
CA LEU A 78 10.34 -0.53 -1.61
C LEU A 78 10.69 0.49 -2.70
N VAL A 79 10.14 0.28 -3.89
CA VAL A 79 10.33 1.14 -5.06
C VAL A 79 9.17 2.11 -5.18
N PHE A 80 9.42 3.34 -5.58
CA PHE A 80 8.36 4.31 -5.85
C PHE A 80 7.85 4.13 -7.28
N LEU A 81 6.53 3.96 -7.45
CA LEU A 81 5.87 3.86 -8.76
C LEU A 81 5.26 5.22 -9.11
N PRO A 82 5.79 5.94 -10.13
CA PRO A 82 5.22 7.21 -10.54
C PRO A 82 3.78 7.08 -11.06
N ASP A 83 2.97 8.12 -10.84
CA ASP A 83 1.56 8.13 -11.21
C ASP A 83 1.30 9.24 -12.22
N ASP A 84 0.99 8.84 -13.46
CA ASP A 84 0.58 9.72 -14.54
C ASP A 84 -0.85 9.42 -15.01
N HIS A 85 -1.64 8.71 -14.19
CA HIS A 85 -3.01 8.32 -14.53
C HIS A 85 -4.00 9.41 -14.16
N ASP A 86 -4.78 9.85 -15.13
CA ASP A 86 -5.93 10.71 -14.89
C ASP A 86 -7.21 9.87 -14.70
N ILE A 87 -8.34 10.54 -14.55
CA ILE A 87 -9.61 9.89 -14.24
C ILE A 87 -10.11 9.00 -15.40
N LEU A 88 -9.62 9.18 -16.62
CA LEU A 88 -10.00 8.34 -17.75
C LEU A 88 -9.54 6.88 -17.58
N ARG A 89 -8.51 6.65 -16.77
CA ARG A 89 -7.97 5.32 -16.50
C ARG A 89 -8.75 4.56 -15.43
N LEU A 90 -9.75 5.17 -14.81
CA LEU A 90 -10.50 4.52 -13.75
C LEU A 90 -11.25 3.29 -14.30
N PRO A 91 -11.14 2.10 -13.64
CA PRO A 91 -11.81 0.89 -14.12
C PRO A 91 -13.33 1.02 -14.14
N GLY A 92 -13.96 0.33 -15.09
CA GLY A 92 -15.41 0.40 -15.26
C GLY A 92 -16.23 -0.16 -14.10
N TRP A 93 -15.63 -1.00 -13.22
CA TRP A 93 -16.34 -1.52 -12.05
C TRP A 93 -16.49 -0.50 -10.93
N VAL A 94 -15.75 0.62 -11.00
CA VAL A 94 -15.85 1.69 -10.00
C VAL A 94 -17.16 2.44 -10.24
N ASN A 95 -18.12 2.27 -9.35
CA ASN A 95 -19.43 2.90 -9.40
C ASN A 95 -19.87 3.51 -8.07
N HIS A 96 -18.99 3.52 -7.07
CA HIS A 96 -19.23 4.06 -5.76
C HIS A 96 -18.04 4.92 -5.32
N PRO A 97 -18.28 6.08 -4.67
CA PRO A 97 -17.18 6.97 -4.28
C PRO A 97 -16.05 6.31 -3.49
N ARG A 98 -16.37 5.38 -2.59
CA ARG A 98 -15.37 4.69 -1.78
C ARG A 98 -14.48 3.72 -2.59
N GLN A 99 -14.84 3.41 -3.84
CA GLN A 99 -14.07 2.53 -4.71
C GLN A 99 -13.04 3.27 -5.56
N THR A 100 -13.07 4.60 -5.57
CA THR A 100 -12.27 5.41 -6.50
C THR A 100 -10.77 5.22 -6.26
N THR A 101 -10.32 5.27 -5.02
CA THR A 101 -8.90 5.07 -4.69
C THR A 101 -8.45 3.65 -5.02
N ASP A 102 -9.25 2.65 -4.66
CA ASP A 102 -8.93 1.25 -4.93
C ASP A 102 -8.81 0.97 -6.43
N GLY A 103 -9.75 1.49 -7.21
CA GLY A 103 -9.71 1.35 -8.67
C GLY A 103 -8.50 2.02 -9.29
N HIS A 104 -8.17 3.22 -8.83
CA HIS A 104 -6.99 3.93 -9.28
C HIS A 104 -5.70 3.15 -8.97
N LEU A 105 -5.55 2.67 -7.74
CA LEU A 105 -4.36 1.92 -7.32
C LEU A 105 -4.21 0.61 -8.09
N LEU A 106 -5.32 -0.09 -8.32
CA LEU A 106 -5.31 -1.33 -9.09
C LEU A 106 -4.80 -1.09 -10.51
N GLN A 107 -5.32 -0.03 -11.16
CA GLN A 107 -4.95 0.32 -12.52
C GLN A 107 -3.51 0.81 -12.61
N LEU A 108 -3.08 1.62 -11.64
CA LEU A 108 -1.70 2.10 -11.57
C LEU A 108 -0.73 0.92 -11.43
N ALA A 109 -1.01 -0.01 -10.53
CA ALA A 109 -0.19 -1.21 -10.36
C ALA A 109 -0.04 -1.96 -11.69
N ALA A 110 -1.16 -2.21 -12.38
CA ALA A 110 -1.16 -2.92 -13.66
C ALA A 110 -0.28 -2.22 -14.70
N SER A 111 -0.29 -0.89 -14.75
CA SER A 111 0.52 -0.12 -15.70
C SER A 111 2.03 -0.28 -15.46
N HIS A 112 2.43 -0.64 -14.25
CA HIS A 112 3.81 -0.91 -13.87
C HIS A 112 4.14 -2.41 -13.88
N GLY A 113 3.26 -3.26 -14.42
CA GLY A 113 3.44 -4.70 -14.40
C GLY A 113 3.35 -5.31 -13.01
N ALA A 114 2.64 -4.63 -12.11
CA ALA A 114 2.46 -5.05 -10.72
C ALA A 114 1.01 -5.42 -10.43
N THR A 115 0.79 -6.02 -9.26
CA THR A 115 -0.54 -6.31 -8.72
C THR A 115 -0.68 -5.56 -7.40
N LEU A 116 -1.85 -5.01 -7.14
CA LEU A 116 -2.14 -4.37 -5.86
C LEU A 116 -2.24 -5.45 -4.78
N ALA A 117 -1.39 -5.37 -3.76
CA ALA A 117 -1.43 -6.26 -2.59
C ALA A 117 -2.13 -5.54 -1.45
N THR A 118 -3.19 -6.15 -0.93
CA THR A 118 -4.09 -5.50 0.02
C THR A 118 -4.54 -6.47 1.11
N LEU A 119 -5.02 -5.92 2.21
CA LEU A 119 -5.72 -6.65 3.26
C LEU A 119 -7.24 -6.61 3.09
N ASP A 120 -7.74 -5.89 2.08
CA ASP A 120 -9.18 -5.76 1.79
C ASP A 120 -9.61 -6.81 0.76
N ALA A 121 -10.51 -7.70 1.18
CA ALA A 121 -11.04 -8.78 0.32
C ALA A 121 -11.98 -8.30 -0.78
N ASN A 122 -12.39 -7.04 -0.77
CA ASN A 122 -13.46 -6.52 -1.63
C ASN A 122 -12.96 -5.75 -2.85
N ILE A 123 -11.67 -5.77 -3.15
CA ILE A 123 -11.10 -5.08 -4.31
C ILE A 123 -10.96 -6.08 -5.46
N PRO A 124 -11.77 -5.94 -6.54
CA PRO A 124 -11.71 -6.84 -7.69
C PRO A 124 -10.32 -6.85 -8.34
N GLY A 125 -9.74 -8.01 -8.55
CA GLY A 125 -8.44 -8.14 -9.22
C GLY A 125 -7.21 -7.88 -8.36
N ALA A 126 -7.38 -7.46 -7.11
CA ALA A 126 -6.26 -7.29 -6.18
C ALA A 126 -5.82 -8.64 -5.60
N PHE A 127 -4.57 -8.67 -5.14
CA PHE A 127 -4.03 -9.81 -4.39
C PHE A 127 -4.32 -9.61 -2.92
N LEU A 128 -5.10 -10.50 -2.34
CA LEU A 128 -5.36 -10.50 -0.90
C LEU A 128 -4.20 -11.17 -0.17
N ILE A 129 -3.51 -10.42 0.67
CA ILE A 129 -2.41 -10.95 1.48
C ILE A 129 -2.95 -12.04 2.41
N PRO A 130 -2.40 -13.27 2.34
CA PRO A 130 -2.91 -14.42 3.11
C PRO A 130 -2.68 -14.32 4.62
#